data_c8633769a48dbacfe88db3adc2cd41db
#
_entry.id   c8633769a48dbacfe88db3adc2cd41db
#
_cell.length_a   1.000
_cell.length_b   1.000
_cell.length_c   1.000
_cell.angle_alpha   90.00
_cell.angle_beta   90.00
_cell.angle_gamma   90.00
#
_symmetry.space_group_name_H-M   'P 1'
#
loop_
_entity.id
_entity.type
_entity.pdbx_description
1 polymer ?
#
loop_
_entity_poly.entity_id
_entity_poly.type
_entity_poly.pdbx_seq_one_letter_code
_entity_poly.pdbx_strand_id
1 'polypeptide(L)'
;MLNATDVPSGGPRVLIGATGSVAVTALPSYLDELRGRLGGTYTVLMSHTATSFIPPDTVRLSAERVVHGEAPSDWPTDKPSRLVADHDILVVLPATANILSAAATGAAPNRIATVVLASNFPVVFFPSMGGPMWNKAAVQRNVAQIREDGHHIPEPDWHDSFDIHSGLTTHHPTMPSPAKVAEIVGELLEKSRTA
;
A
#
# COMPACT_ATOMS: atom_id res chain seq x y z
N MET A 1 -14.99 -19.22 21.28
CA MET A 1 -15.32 -19.35 19.85
C MET A 1 -16.00 -18.06 19.45
N LEU A 2 -15.26 -17.14 18.82
CA LEU A 2 -15.84 -15.92 18.22
C LEU A 2 -16.51 -16.34 16.91
N ASN A 3 -17.79 -16.03 16.78
CA ASN A 3 -18.54 -16.32 15.56
C ASN A 3 -18.00 -15.48 14.41
N ALA A 4 -17.75 -16.10 13.28
CA ALA A 4 -17.23 -15.48 12.04
C ALA A 4 -18.21 -14.49 11.35
N THR A 5 -19.24 -14.01 12.04
CA THR A 5 -20.32 -13.16 11.48
C THR A 5 -20.41 -11.76 12.08
N ASP A 6 -19.54 -11.38 13.01
CA ASP A 6 -19.51 -10.02 13.55
C ASP A 6 -18.36 -9.17 12.92
N VAL A 7 -18.38 -8.99 11.61
CA VAL A 7 -17.72 -7.83 11.00
C VAL A 7 -18.67 -6.65 11.18
N PRO A 8 -18.27 -5.57 11.88
CA PRO A 8 -19.13 -4.40 12.05
C PRO A 8 -19.53 -3.86 10.67
N SER A 9 -20.81 -3.94 10.34
CA SER A 9 -21.39 -3.40 9.12
C SER A 9 -21.38 -1.85 9.22
N GLY A 10 -20.27 -1.19 8.84
CA GLY A 10 -20.20 0.25 8.86
C GLY A 10 -18.83 0.91 8.78
N GLY A 11 -17.74 0.16 8.77
CA GLY A 11 -16.38 0.69 8.60
C GLY A 11 -15.94 0.80 7.13
N PRO A 12 -14.75 1.40 6.86
CA PRO A 12 -14.22 1.54 5.51
C PRO A 12 -13.80 0.19 4.91
N ARG A 13 -13.89 0.09 3.59
CA ARG A 13 -13.38 -1.04 2.81
C ARG A 13 -12.03 -0.63 2.22
N VAL A 14 -10.97 -1.08 2.85
CA VAL A 14 -9.59 -0.65 2.52
C VAL A 14 -8.92 -1.68 1.62
N LEU A 15 -8.43 -1.23 0.47
CA LEU A 15 -7.55 -2.03 -0.39
C LEU A 15 -6.10 -1.66 -0.10
N ILE A 16 -5.29 -2.63 0.24
CA ILE A 16 -3.84 -2.46 0.45
C ILE A 16 -3.09 -2.99 -0.77
N GLY A 17 -2.30 -2.16 -1.41
CA GLY A 17 -1.37 -2.55 -2.46
C GLY A 17 0.02 -2.83 -1.90
N ALA A 18 0.38 -4.10 -1.72
CA ALA A 18 1.66 -4.49 -1.14
C ALA A 18 2.71 -4.73 -2.22
N THR A 19 3.75 -3.88 -2.30
CA THR A 19 4.81 -4.00 -3.31
C THR A 19 6.13 -4.53 -2.75
N GLY A 20 7.04 -4.91 -3.64
CA GLY A 20 8.24 -5.68 -3.33
C GLY A 20 9.38 -4.87 -2.68
N SER A 21 9.17 -4.40 -1.47
CA SER A 21 10.20 -3.88 -0.57
C SER A 21 10.29 -4.79 0.65
N VAL A 22 11.47 -4.94 1.25
CA VAL A 22 11.64 -5.69 2.51
C VAL A 22 10.72 -5.19 3.62
N ALA A 23 10.35 -3.91 3.60
CA ALA A 23 9.41 -3.33 4.55
C ALA A 23 8.02 -3.98 4.53
N VAL A 24 7.67 -4.74 3.47
CA VAL A 24 6.42 -5.50 3.41
C VAL A 24 6.32 -6.58 4.50
N THR A 25 7.43 -7.00 5.08
CA THR A 25 7.46 -7.97 6.19
C THR A 25 6.77 -7.43 7.46
N ALA A 26 6.67 -6.11 7.61
CA ALA A 26 5.96 -5.45 8.71
C ALA A 26 4.46 -5.25 8.43
N LEU A 27 3.96 -5.63 7.25
CA LEU A 27 2.57 -5.40 6.84
C LEU A 27 1.52 -5.88 7.84
N PRO A 28 1.64 -7.06 8.50
CA PRO A 28 0.67 -7.49 9.51
C PRO A 28 0.47 -6.45 10.62
N SER A 29 1.54 -5.86 11.14
CA SER A 29 1.45 -4.83 12.19
C SER A 29 0.72 -3.57 11.73
N TYR A 30 0.88 -3.19 10.45
CA TYR A 30 0.11 -2.08 9.87
C TYR A 30 -1.37 -2.41 9.74
N LEU A 31 -1.70 -3.63 9.31
CA LEU A 31 -3.09 -4.09 9.20
C LEU A 31 -3.78 -4.12 10.57
N ASP A 32 -3.10 -4.62 11.60
CA ASP A 32 -3.62 -4.68 12.96
C ASP A 32 -3.90 -3.27 13.52
N GLU A 33 -3.00 -2.31 13.32
CA GLU A 33 -3.19 -0.93 13.76
C GLU A 33 -4.29 -0.21 12.98
N LEU A 34 -4.32 -0.36 11.65
CA LEU A 34 -5.38 0.19 10.80
C LEU A 34 -6.75 -0.32 11.26
N ARG A 35 -6.88 -1.63 11.47
CA ARG A 35 -8.11 -2.25 11.97
C ARG A 35 -8.49 -1.74 13.35
N GLY A 36 -7.53 -1.64 14.25
CA GLY A 36 -7.76 -1.17 15.62
C GLY A 36 -8.28 0.25 15.69
N ARG A 37 -7.87 1.12 14.76
CA ARG A 37 -8.26 2.53 14.74
C ARG A 37 -9.45 2.85 13.85
N LEU A 38 -9.55 2.23 12.68
CA LEU A 38 -10.53 2.59 11.66
C LEU A 38 -11.67 1.58 11.55
N GLY A 39 -11.50 0.38 12.12
CA GLY A 39 -12.42 -0.73 11.88
C GLY A 39 -12.44 -1.16 10.41
N GLY A 40 -13.59 -1.63 9.93
CA GLY A 40 -13.80 -1.96 8.52
C GLY A 40 -13.17 -3.27 8.07
N THR A 41 -13.01 -3.43 6.76
CA THR A 41 -12.47 -4.63 6.11
C THR A 41 -11.25 -4.33 5.26
N TYR A 42 -10.32 -5.29 5.20
CA TYR A 42 -9.02 -5.13 4.55
C TYR A 42 -8.81 -6.22 3.51
N THR A 43 -8.68 -5.81 2.26
CA THR A 43 -8.21 -6.68 1.17
C THR A 43 -6.76 -6.32 0.84
N VAL A 44 -5.86 -7.28 0.79
CA VAL A 44 -4.46 -7.06 0.42
C VAL A 44 -4.20 -7.60 -0.97
N LEU A 45 -3.80 -6.74 -1.88
CA LEU A 45 -3.33 -7.06 -3.23
C LEU A 45 -1.80 -7.08 -3.23
N MET A 46 -1.20 -8.26 -3.35
CA MET A 46 0.25 -8.45 -3.31
C MET A 46 0.83 -8.54 -4.72
N SER A 47 1.90 -7.79 -4.96
CA SER A 47 2.73 -8.01 -6.15
C SER A 47 3.51 -9.33 -6.04
N HIS A 48 3.93 -9.89 -7.18
CA HIS A 48 4.76 -11.10 -7.20
C HIS A 48 6.02 -10.94 -6.34
N THR A 49 6.71 -9.80 -6.41
CA THR A 49 7.91 -9.56 -5.60
C THR A 49 7.58 -9.46 -4.09
N ALA A 50 6.42 -8.93 -3.72
CA ALA A 50 6.03 -8.90 -2.31
C ALA A 50 5.87 -10.30 -1.71
N THR A 51 5.34 -11.26 -2.48
CA THR A 51 5.18 -12.65 -2.02
C THR A 51 6.51 -13.38 -1.78
N SER A 52 7.62 -12.85 -2.31
CA SER A 52 8.96 -13.39 -2.06
C SER A 52 9.51 -12.95 -0.69
N PHE A 53 8.99 -11.88 -0.09
CA PHE A 53 9.40 -11.39 1.24
C PHE A 53 8.49 -11.88 2.36
N ILE A 54 7.18 -11.98 2.09
CA ILE A 54 6.21 -12.48 3.06
C ILE A 54 5.18 -13.37 2.35
N PRO A 55 4.96 -14.61 2.84
CA PRO A 55 3.97 -15.51 2.27
C PRO A 55 2.55 -14.92 2.34
N PRO A 56 1.73 -15.06 1.29
CA PRO A 56 0.32 -14.62 1.33
C PRO A 56 -0.46 -15.20 2.51
N ASP A 57 -0.18 -16.45 2.91
CA ASP A 57 -0.84 -17.10 4.04
C ASP A 57 -0.53 -16.42 5.37
N THR A 58 0.67 -15.86 5.53
CA THR A 58 1.01 -15.04 6.72
C THR A 58 0.16 -13.77 6.75
N VAL A 59 -0.03 -13.12 5.60
CA VAL A 59 -0.84 -11.90 5.51
C VAL A 59 -2.33 -12.19 5.75
N ARG A 60 -2.82 -13.37 5.38
CA ARG A 60 -4.21 -13.82 5.63
C ARG A 60 -4.57 -13.92 7.12
N LEU A 61 -3.59 -13.94 8.01
CA LEU A 61 -3.86 -13.91 9.45
C LEU A 61 -4.34 -12.53 9.94
N SER A 62 -4.04 -11.47 9.17
CA SER A 62 -4.37 -10.08 9.52
C SER A 62 -5.29 -9.38 8.48
N ALA A 63 -5.76 -10.08 7.44
CA ALA A 63 -6.64 -9.52 6.41
C ALA A 63 -7.77 -10.48 6.05
N GLU A 64 -8.95 -9.95 5.74
CA GLU A 64 -10.11 -10.76 5.33
C GLU A 64 -9.89 -11.43 3.98
N ARG A 65 -9.11 -10.78 3.10
CA ARG A 65 -8.85 -11.28 1.76
C ARG A 65 -7.44 -10.93 1.32
N VAL A 66 -6.74 -11.88 0.72
CA VAL A 66 -5.43 -11.67 0.10
C VAL A 66 -5.50 -12.12 -1.35
N VAL A 67 -5.21 -11.18 -2.25
CA VAL A 67 -5.16 -11.37 -3.70
C VAL A 67 -3.69 -11.35 -4.13
N HIS A 68 -3.24 -12.37 -4.81
CA HIS A 68 -1.89 -12.47 -5.36
C HIS A 68 -1.93 -13.21 -6.69
N GLY A 69 -0.79 -13.25 -7.40
CA GLY A 69 -0.72 -13.84 -8.75
C GLY A 69 -1.00 -12.79 -9.84
N GLU A 70 -0.38 -12.97 -10.98
CA GLU A 70 -0.48 -12.08 -12.14
C GLU A 70 -1.07 -12.81 -13.36
N ALA A 71 -1.33 -14.12 -13.26
CA ALA A 71 -1.89 -14.90 -14.35
C ALA A 71 -3.35 -14.50 -14.64
N PRO A 72 -3.77 -14.50 -15.90
CA PRO A 72 -5.17 -14.21 -16.26
C PRO A 72 -6.19 -15.15 -15.60
N SER A 73 -5.79 -16.38 -15.28
CA SER A 73 -6.62 -17.35 -14.54
C SER A 73 -7.01 -16.87 -13.13
N ASP A 74 -6.22 -15.98 -12.54
CA ASP A 74 -6.44 -15.43 -11.20
C ASP A 74 -7.42 -14.24 -11.21
N TRP A 75 -7.82 -13.77 -12.40
CA TRP A 75 -8.65 -12.57 -12.58
C TRP A 75 -10.17 -12.75 -12.52
N PRO A 76 -10.80 -13.94 -12.65
CA PRO A 76 -12.25 -14.03 -12.71
C PRO A 76 -12.96 -13.38 -11.52
N THR A 77 -12.37 -13.48 -10.33
CA THR A 77 -12.91 -12.89 -9.08
C THR A 77 -12.26 -11.59 -8.68
N ASP A 78 -11.01 -11.31 -9.16
CA ASP A 78 -10.15 -10.26 -8.67
C ASP A 78 -9.73 -9.28 -9.78
N LYS A 79 -10.66 -8.98 -10.69
CA LYS A 79 -10.45 -7.96 -11.74
C LYS A 79 -10.19 -6.59 -11.11
N PRO A 80 -9.28 -5.78 -11.68
CA PRO A 80 -9.02 -4.43 -11.20
C PRO A 80 -10.28 -3.57 -11.03
N SER A 81 -11.22 -3.62 -11.99
CA SER A 81 -12.49 -2.89 -11.92
C SER A 81 -13.36 -3.33 -10.73
N ARG A 82 -13.31 -4.60 -10.34
CA ARG A 82 -14.04 -5.11 -9.19
C ARG A 82 -13.38 -4.69 -7.89
N LEU A 83 -12.05 -4.77 -7.83
CA LEU A 83 -11.29 -4.27 -6.69
C LEU A 83 -11.56 -2.78 -6.46
N VAL A 84 -11.67 -1.98 -7.52
CA VAL A 84 -12.06 -0.57 -7.39
C VAL A 84 -13.50 -0.43 -6.87
N ALA A 85 -14.48 -1.16 -7.42
CA ALA A 85 -15.89 -1.05 -7.03
C ALA A 85 -16.16 -1.50 -5.57
N ASP A 86 -15.36 -2.45 -5.09
CA ASP A 86 -15.56 -3.07 -3.77
C ASP A 86 -14.85 -2.32 -2.62
N HIS A 87 -14.09 -1.24 -2.90
CA HIS A 87 -13.29 -0.53 -1.89
C HIS A 87 -13.51 0.98 -1.94
N ASP A 88 -13.11 1.65 -0.87
CA ASP A 88 -13.30 3.10 -0.64
C ASP A 88 -12.00 3.88 -0.74
N ILE A 89 -10.85 3.22 -0.62
CA ILE A 89 -9.50 3.79 -0.67
C ILE A 89 -8.49 2.71 -1.08
N LEU A 90 -7.43 3.12 -1.79
CA LEU A 90 -6.24 2.29 -2.03
C LEU A 90 -5.05 2.85 -1.24
N VAL A 91 -4.45 2.01 -0.42
CA VAL A 91 -3.24 2.31 0.35
C VAL A 91 -2.10 1.46 -0.18
N VAL A 92 -1.15 2.06 -0.89
CA VAL A 92 0.05 1.36 -1.40
C VAL A 92 1.12 1.36 -0.31
N LEU A 93 1.29 0.23 0.34
CA LEU A 93 2.08 0.05 1.57
C LEU A 93 2.82 -1.31 1.57
N PRO A 94 4.15 -1.33 1.40
CA PRO A 94 5.04 -0.24 0.99
C PRO A 94 4.90 0.15 -0.49
N ALA A 95 5.31 1.38 -0.86
CA ALA A 95 5.39 1.84 -2.23
C ALA A 95 6.86 1.91 -2.71
N THR A 96 7.22 1.04 -3.65
CA THR A 96 8.55 1.03 -4.27
C THR A 96 8.70 2.09 -5.36
N ALA A 97 9.94 2.44 -5.74
CA ALA A 97 10.19 3.33 -6.87
C ALA A 97 9.52 2.86 -8.16
N ASN A 98 9.37 1.54 -8.35
CA ASN A 98 8.72 0.96 -9.54
C ASN A 98 7.23 1.30 -9.58
N ILE A 99 6.49 1.15 -8.48
CA ILE A 99 5.06 1.50 -8.46
C ILE A 99 4.85 3.01 -8.58
N LEU A 100 5.74 3.83 -7.96
CA LEU A 100 5.68 5.28 -8.13
C LEU A 100 5.92 5.70 -9.58
N SER A 101 6.87 5.06 -10.26
CA SER A 101 7.11 5.33 -11.69
C SER A 101 5.91 4.94 -12.55
N ALA A 102 5.32 3.76 -12.29
CA ALA A 102 4.13 3.31 -13.03
C ALA A 102 2.94 4.27 -12.81
N ALA A 103 2.67 4.67 -11.58
CA ALA A 103 1.59 5.62 -11.26
C ALA A 103 1.80 6.97 -11.97
N ALA A 104 3.00 7.56 -11.88
CA ALA A 104 3.32 8.86 -12.46
C ALA A 104 3.25 8.89 -13.99
N THR A 105 3.37 7.75 -14.66
CA THR A 105 3.36 7.66 -16.13
C THR A 105 2.10 7.03 -16.71
N GLY A 106 1.13 6.64 -15.86
CA GLY A 106 -0.05 5.92 -16.29
C GLY A 106 0.23 4.52 -16.83
N ALA A 107 1.39 3.94 -16.49
CA ALA A 107 1.74 2.58 -16.88
C ALA A 107 1.04 1.55 -15.96
N ALA A 108 0.62 0.43 -16.54
CA ALA A 108 -0.07 -0.64 -15.83
C ALA A 108 0.66 -1.99 -15.97
N PRO A 109 1.94 -2.10 -15.54
CA PRO A 109 2.76 -3.30 -15.73
C PRO A 109 2.32 -4.48 -14.86
N ASN A 110 1.48 -4.25 -13.84
CA ASN A 110 0.97 -5.27 -12.92
C ASN A 110 -0.41 -4.87 -12.40
N ARG A 111 -1.06 -5.78 -11.68
CA ARG A 111 -2.42 -5.59 -11.17
C ARG A 111 -2.55 -4.38 -10.24
N ILE A 112 -1.57 -4.12 -9.36
CA ILE A 112 -1.61 -2.96 -8.44
C ILE A 112 -1.62 -1.66 -9.26
N ALA A 113 -0.71 -1.51 -10.22
CA ALA A 113 -0.66 -0.33 -11.08
C ALA A 113 -1.94 -0.16 -11.91
N THR A 114 -2.54 -1.26 -12.39
CA THR A 114 -3.84 -1.22 -13.08
C THR A 114 -4.95 -0.71 -12.15
N VAL A 115 -4.95 -1.13 -10.88
CA VAL A 115 -5.94 -0.65 -9.89
C VAL A 115 -5.71 0.82 -9.58
N VAL A 116 -4.45 1.28 -9.42
CA VAL A 116 -4.13 2.71 -9.26
C VAL A 116 -4.73 3.52 -10.40
N LEU A 117 -4.46 3.12 -11.65
CA LEU A 117 -4.94 3.83 -12.84
C LEU A 117 -6.47 3.80 -13.00
N ALA A 118 -7.13 2.73 -12.52
CA ALA A 118 -8.58 2.57 -12.60
C ALA A 118 -9.33 3.20 -11.43
N SER A 119 -8.63 3.65 -10.37
CA SER A 119 -9.26 4.16 -9.14
C SER A 119 -9.96 5.48 -9.37
N ASN A 120 -11.18 5.58 -8.84
CA ASN A 120 -11.98 6.80 -8.78
C ASN A 120 -12.12 7.35 -7.34
N PHE A 121 -11.29 6.85 -6.45
CA PHE A 121 -11.19 7.21 -5.04
C PHE A 121 -9.74 7.59 -4.69
N PRO A 122 -9.46 8.16 -3.51
CA PRO A 122 -8.11 8.53 -3.11
C PRO A 122 -7.15 7.34 -3.11
N VAL A 123 -5.94 7.56 -3.65
CA VAL A 123 -4.82 6.61 -3.53
C VAL A 123 -3.73 7.26 -2.71
N VAL A 124 -3.24 6.57 -1.68
CA VAL A 124 -2.11 7.02 -0.87
C VAL A 124 -0.96 6.05 -0.98
N PHE A 125 0.25 6.60 -1.19
CA PHE A 125 1.48 5.83 -1.32
C PHE A 125 2.40 6.11 -0.14
N PHE A 126 2.91 5.06 0.50
CA PHE A 126 3.91 5.15 1.56
C PHE A 126 5.26 4.66 1.03
N PRO A 127 6.16 5.56 0.61
CA PRO A 127 7.41 5.20 -0.02
C PRO A 127 8.33 4.38 0.89
N SER A 128 9.00 3.39 0.28
CA SER A 128 10.02 2.57 0.95
C SER A 128 11.12 2.20 -0.04
N MET A 129 12.27 2.86 0.10
CA MET A 129 13.44 2.65 -0.74
C MET A 129 14.70 3.24 -0.08
N GLY A 130 15.88 2.92 -0.61
CA GLY A 130 17.14 3.52 -0.11
C GLY A 130 17.21 5.04 -0.35
N GLY A 131 17.87 5.77 0.54
CA GLY A 131 18.03 7.23 0.47
C GLY A 131 18.61 7.73 -0.87
N PRO A 132 19.65 7.10 -1.43
CA PRO A 132 20.16 7.46 -2.75
C PRO A 132 19.14 7.33 -3.88
N MET A 133 18.19 6.38 -3.78
CA MET A 133 17.10 6.24 -4.75
C MET A 133 16.06 7.35 -4.58
N TRP A 134 15.63 7.59 -3.33
CA TRP A 134 14.66 8.64 -3.01
C TRP A 134 15.11 10.01 -3.51
N ASN A 135 16.39 10.35 -3.30
CA ASN A 135 16.95 11.64 -3.68
C ASN A 135 17.21 11.80 -5.19
N LYS A 136 16.95 10.77 -6.03
CA LYS A 136 17.10 10.91 -7.49
C LYS A 136 16.01 11.83 -8.05
N ALA A 137 16.45 12.75 -8.91
CA ALA A 137 15.54 13.67 -9.59
C ALA A 137 14.41 12.93 -10.33
N ALA A 138 14.66 11.72 -10.85
CA ALA A 138 13.63 10.90 -11.48
C ALA A 138 12.53 10.48 -10.51
N VAL A 139 12.90 10.06 -9.29
CA VAL A 139 11.93 9.68 -8.25
C VAL A 139 11.15 10.90 -7.77
N GLN A 140 11.84 12.03 -7.53
CA GLN A 140 11.18 13.26 -7.10
C GLN A 140 10.22 13.83 -8.15
N ARG A 141 10.53 13.71 -9.45
CA ARG A 141 9.57 14.05 -10.51
C ARG A 141 8.33 13.15 -10.48
N ASN A 142 8.50 11.84 -10.26
CA ASN A 142 7.37 10.93 -10.15
C ASN A 142 6.50 11.26 -8.93
N VAL A 143 7.11 11.59 -7.79
CA VAL A 143 6.39 12.02 -6.58
C VAL A 143 5.58 13.30 -6.84
N ALA A 144 6.20 14.29 -7.50
CA ALA A 144 5.52 15.53 -7.86
C ALA A 144 4.34 15.28 -8.81
N GLN A 145 4.53 14.46 -9.86
CA GLN A 145 3.48 14.10 -10.80
C GLN A 145 2.30 13.40 -10.13
N ILE A 146 2.56 12.40 -9.26
CA ILE A 146 1.50 11.67 -8.55
C ILE A 146 0.68 12.62 -7.66
N ARG A 147 1.33 13.60 -7.02
CA ARG A 147 0.65 14.63 -6.23
C ARG A 147 -0.19 15.58 -7.11
N GLU A 148 0.33 15.95 -8.27
CA GLU A 148 -0.39 16.77 -9.26
C GLU A 148 -1.62 16.04 -9.83
N ASP A 149 -1.54 14.72 -10.01
CA ASP A 149 -2.64 13.85 -10.42
C ASP A 149 -3.71 13.65 -9.31
N GLY A 150 -3.54 14.29 -8.15
CA GLY A 150 -4.51 14.27 -7.05
C GLY A 150 -4.35 13.10 -6.07
N HIS A 151 -3.29 12.32 -6.19
CA HIS A 151 -2.98 11.25 -5.24
C HIS A 151 -2.11 11.74 -4.08
N HIS A 152 -2.03 10.94 -3.02
CA HIS A 152 -1.36 11.33 -1.79
C HIS A 152 -0.04 10.59 -1.63
N ILE A 153 1.03 11.34 -1.39
CA ILE A 153 2.33 10.80 -0.95
C ILE A 153 2.77 11.62 0.26
N PRO A 154 2.58 11.12 1.49
CA PRO A 154 3.12 11.73 2.69
C PRO A 154 4.65 11.78 2.63
N GLU A 155 5.25 12.75 3.32
CA GLU A 155 6.69 12.73 3.49
C GLU A 155 7.08 11.48 4.31
N PRO A 156 8.11 10.73 3.87
CA PRO A 156 8.57 9.57 4.61
C PRO A 156 9.26 9.98 5.91
N ASP A 157 9.20 9.11 6.90
CA ASP A 157 10.07 9.23 8.07
C ASP A 157 11.51 8.89 7.68
N TRP A 158 12.48 9.43 8.41
CA TRP A 158 13.90 9.17 8.18
C TRP A 158 14.51 8.47 9.37
N HIS A 159 15.16 7.33 9.12
CA HIS A 159 15.81 6.54 10.14
C HIS A 159 17.24 6.16 9.75
N ASP A 160 18.05 6.02 10.78
CA ASP A 160 19.38 5.45 10.65
C ASP A 160 19.31 3.92 10.75
N SER A 161 19.90 3.22 9.80
CA SER A 161 20.04 1.78 9.84
C SER A 161 21.45 1.35 9.51
N PHE A 162 21.88 0.25 10.13
CA PHE A 162 23.17 -0.36 9.84
C PHE A 162 23.11 -1.17 8.57
N ASP A 163 23.94 -0.81 7.59
CA ASP A 163 24.11 -1.59 6.35
C ASP A 163 25.19 -2.66 6.56
N ILE A 164 24.75 -3.91 6.55
CA ILE A 164 25.62 -5.08 6.77
C ILE A 164 26.73 -5.18 5.72
N HIS A 165 26.50 -4.75 4.48
CA HIS A 165 27.47 -4.87 3.39
C HIS A 165 28.56 -3.81 3.47
N SER A 166 28.20 -2.58 3.76
CA SER A 166 29.17 -1.47 3.88
C SER A 166 29.76 -1.34 5.28
N GLY A 167 29.12 -1.92 6.31
CA GLY A 167 29.49 -1.74 7.70
C GLY A 167 29.22 -0.31 8.22
N LEU A 168 28.43 0.48 7.51
CA LEU A 168 28.13 1.87 7.84
C LEU A 168 26.69 2.06 8.26
N THR A 169 26.44 3.07 9.10
CA THR A 169 25.10 3.57 9.36
C THR A 169 24.67 4.46 8.19
N THR A 170 23.52 4.15 7.58
CA THR A 170 22.94 4.90 6.48
C THR A 170 21.63 5.54 6.90
N HIS A 171 21.43 6.79 6.50
CA HIS A 171 20.20 7.54 6.72
C HIS A 171 19.28 7.36 5.50
N HIS A 172 18.09 6.82 5.70
CA HIS A 172 17.19 6.52 4.58
C HIS A 172 15.71 6.74 4.93
N PRO A 173 14.86 7.03 3.92
CA PRO A 173 13.43 7.18 4.13
C PRO A 173 12.79 5.83 4.41
N THR A 174 11.90 5.82 5.38
CA THR A 174 11.10 4.65 5.77
C THR A 174 9.62 4.99 5.77
N MET A 175 8.79 3.98 5.76
CA MET A 175 7.36 4.17 6.00
C MET A 175 7.16 4.77 7.39
N PRO A 176 6.19 5.69 7.57
CA PRO A 176 5.78 6.16 8.88
C PRO A 176 5.34 5.01 9.80
N SER A 177 5.30 5.25 11.10
CA SER A 177 4.81 4.25 12.06
C SER A 177 3.39 3.78 11.70
N PRO A 178 2.98 2.55 12.10
CA PRO A 178 1.62 2.05 11.87
C PRO A 178 0.54 3.03 12.36
N ALA A 179 0.76 3.66 13.52
CA ALA A 179 -0.13 4.65 14.10
C ALA A 179 -0.29 5.90 13.21
N LYS A 180 0.82 6.40 12.64
CA LYS A 180 0.80 7.55 11.75
C LYS A 180 0.16 7.22 10.39
N VAL A 181 0.39 6.02 9.87
CA VAL A 181 -0.29 5.54 8.66
C VAL A 181 -1.80 5.49 8.87
N ALA A 182 -2.27 4.94 10.01
CA ALA A 182 -3.70 4.87 10.31
C ALA A 182 -4.34 6.26 10.47
N GLU A 183 -3.63 7.23 11.06
CA GLU A 183 -4.08 8.63 11.14
C GLU A 183 -4.27 9.23 9.74
N ILE A 184 -3.27 9.12 8.87
CA ILE A 184 -3.31 9.67 7.50
C ILE A 184 -4.44 9.04 6.69
N VAL A 185 -4.59 7.71 6.75
CA VAL A 185 -5.65 6.98 6.04
C VAL A 185 -7.03 7.40 6.54
N GLY A 186 -7.20 7.56 7.86
CA GLY A 186 -8.43 8.04 8.48
C GLY A 186 -8.84 9.43 7.99
N GLU A 187 -7.90 10.39 7.97
CA GLU A 187 -8.16 11.74 7.45
C GLU A 187 -8.59 11.76 5.97
N LEU A 188 -7.98 10.89 5.14
CA LEU A 188 -8.34 10.79 3.72
C LEU A 188 -9.74 10.21 3.52
N LEU A 189 -10.10 9.20 4.31
CA LEU A 189 -11.44 8.61 4.30
C LEU A 189 -12.52 9.62 4.73
N GLU A 190 -12.24 10.44 5.74
CA GLU A 190 -13.16 11.50 6.18
C GLU A 190 -13.37 12.56 5.10
N LYS A 191 -12.30 13.05 4.48
CA LYS A 191 -12.35 14.01 3.38
C LYS A 191 -13.16 13.50 2.18
N SER A 192 -12.97 12.21 1.83
CA SER A 192 -13.69 11.59 0.71
C SER A 192 -15.20 11.42 0.97
N ARG A 193 -15.63 11.36 2.23
CA ARG A 193 -17.07 11.28 2.59
C ARG A 193 -17.78 12.62 2.56
N THR A 194 -17.01 13.71 2.62
CA THR A 194 -17.53 15.08 2.67
C THR A 194 -17.47 15.81 1.33
N ALA A 195 -16.80 15.23 0.33
CA ALA A 195 -16.68 15.75 -1.04
C ALA A 195 -17.76 15.18 -1.96
#